data_24f5714670758a81f85fab9be905b291
#
_entry.id   24f5714670758a81f85fab9be905b291
#
_cell.length_a   1.000
_cell.length_b   1.000
_cell.length_c   1.000
_cell.angle_alpha   90.00
_cell.angle_beta   90.00
_cell.angle_gamma   90.00
#
_symmetry.space_group_name_H-M   'P 1'
#
loop_
_entity.id
_entity.type
_entity.pdbx_description
1 polymer ?
#
loop_
_entity_poly.entity_id
_entity_poly.type
_entity_poly.pdbx_seq_one_letter_code
_entity_poly.pdbx_strand_id
1 'polypeptide(L)'
;MDLRNIPEIINFLKSSAAVFQESGNEYVTHCPYCDDALRPNARSHGHLYISKTAPVFHCFRCETSGHLGTLLRDLGFSNEELLRELGTSRFLNVHEKSVIKKKQKESIEESIINRNNRFSVGDQANYIKFRTYIFQRLGNYCDYNKYLITPEIISKQLCASFYNYEGNFVTARILQPTNNYRYIRNQGVSELYFFQKLDFDTYKDIVITEGVFDCIKLYRFSDKFPKNTFYTAILGKNYPRTVNWLLNTQIPIGKYNIHLVFDNDNKLYKRSMFICRKIGGRINRNVKINGYKPVLLNDTGEFPFLEEI
;
A
#
# COMPACT_ATOMS: atom_id res chain seq x y z
N MET A 1 3.40 14.44 22.74
CA MET A 1 2.14 13.81 23.18
C MET A 1 2.49 12.63 24.06
N ASP A 2 1.92 12.51 25.23
CA ASP A 2 2.21 11.39 26.15
C ASP A 2 1.01 10.43 26.12
N LEU A 3 1.21 9.22 25.63
CA LEU A 3 0.17 8.20 25.49
C LEU A 3 -0.40 7.75 26.84
N ARG A 4 0.33 7.95 27.93
CA ARG A 4 -0.16 7.66 29.30
C ARG A 4 -1.41 8.47 29.66
N ASN A 5 -1.60 9.62 29.00
CA ASN A 5 -2.73 10.52 29.20
C ASN A 5 -3.93 10.21 28.29
N ILE A 6 -3.88 9.10 27.50
CA ILE A 6 -4.95 8.70 26.57
C ILE A 6 -5.42 7.28 26.89
N PRO A 7 -6.22 7.11 27.96
CA PRO A 7 -6.65 5.79 28.43
C PRO A 7 -7.37 4.97 27.38
N GLU A 8 -8.10 5.62 26.48
CA GLU A 8 -8.87 4.95 25.42
C GLU A 8 -7.96 4.16 24.46
N ILE A 9 -6.84 4.76 24.05
CA ILE A 9 -5.85 4.09 23.19
C ILE A 9 -5.23 2.90 23.92
N ILE A 10 -4.86 3.11 25.20
CA ILE A 10 -4.26 2.05 26.00
C ILE A 10 -5.23 0.88 26.20
N ASN A 11 -6.48 1.17 26.51
CA ASN A 11 -7.51 0.14 26.68
C ASN A 11 -7.79 -0.61 25.37
N PHE A 12 -7.83 0.09 24.25
CA PHE A 12 -7.97 -0.54 22.95
C PHE A 12 -6.77 -1.46 22.64
N LEU A 13 -5.54 -1.01 22.84
CA LEU A 13 -4.34 -1.83 22.62
C LEU A 13 -4.34 -3.06 23.53
N LYS A 14 -4.73 -2.92 24.80
CA LYS A 14 -4.89 -4.04 25.75
C LYS A 14 -5.91 -5.06 25.26
N SER A 15 -7.06 -4.59 24.76
CA SER A 15 -8.12 -5.50 24.30
C SER A 15 -7.81 -6.16 22.97
N SER A 16 -6.99 -5.51 22.14
CA SER A 16 -6.63 -5.99 20.79
C SER A 16 -5.47 -6.99 20.79
N ALA A 17 -4.79 -7.17 21.92
CA ALA A 17 -3.57 -7.96 22.03
C ALA A 17 -3.66 -9.06 23.08
N ALA A 18 -3.13 -10.26 22.75
CA ALA A 18 -3.01 -11.36 23.70
C ALA A 18 -1.94 -11.11 24.78
N VAL A 19 -0.96 -10.25 24.50
CA VAL A 19 0.08 -9.80 25.43
C VAL A 19 0.14 -8.29 25.38
N PHE A 20 0.10 -7.65 26.53
CA PHE A 20 0.35 -6.22 26.70
C PHE A 20 1.12 -6.00 27.98
N GLN A 21 2.34 -5.52 27.85
CA GLN A 21 3.26 -5.31 28.97
C GLN A 21 3.83 -3.89 28.92
N GLU A 22 4.22 -3.39 30.07
CA GLU A 22 4.96 -2.14 30.18
C GLU A 22 6.45 -2.42 30.41
N SER A 23 7.29 -1.80 29.60
CA SER A 23 8.74 -1.92 29.68
C SER A 23 9.36 -0.52 29.58
N GLY A 24 9.75 0.06 30.72
CA GLY A 24 10.30 1.41 30.75
C GLY A 24 9.39 2.44 30.08
N ASN A 25 9.87 3.10 29.03
CA ASN A 25 9.16 4.11 28.26
C ASN A 25 8.32 3.55 27.11
N GLU A 26 8.07 2.25 27.07
CA GLU A 26 7.38 1.59 25.98
C GLU A 26 6.28 0.66 26.47
N TYR A 27 5.26 0.46 25.65
CA TYR A 27 4.34 -0.66 25.72
C TYR A 27 4.82 -1.74 24.78
N VAL A 28 4.79 -2.99 25.22
CA VAL A 28 5.23 -4.16 24.46
C VAL A 28 4.03 -5.05 24.20
N THR A 29 3.81 -5.40 22.94
CA THR A 29 2.68 -6.23 22.51
C THR A 29 3.06 -7.11 21.31
N HIS A 30 2.15 -7.96 20.86
CA HIS A 30 2.34 -8.72 19.64
C HIS A 30 2.24 -7.83 18.39
N CYS A 31 3.12 -8.10 17.44
CA CYS A 31 3.08 -7.43 16.16
C CYS A 31 1.95 -8.00 15.27
N PRO A 32 1.01 -7.17 14.77
CA PRO A 32 -0.02 -7.63 13.85
C PRO A 32 0.51 -7.91 12.43
N TYR A 33 1.71 -7.44 12.12
CA TYR A 33 2.30 -7.51 10.78
C TYR A 33 3.22 -8.72 10.55
N CYS A 34 3.42 -9.55 11.58
CA CYS A 34 4.23 -10.78 11.49
C CYS A 34 3.63 -11.93 12.31
N ASP A 35 4.36 -13.05 12.37
CA ASP A 35 3.95 -14.27 13.08
C ASP A 35 4.17 -14.23 14.60
N ASP A 36 4.37 -13.04 15.16
CA ASP A 36 4.71 -12.87 16.59
C ASP A 36 3.67 -13.49 17.53
N ALA A 37 2.38 -13.31 17.22
CA ALA A 37 1.27 -13.87 17.99
C ALA A 37 0.95 -15.36 17.69
N LEU A 38 1.63 -15.98 16.72
CA LEU A 38 1.28 -17.30 16.21
C LEU A 38 2.15 -18.44 16.76
N ARG A 39 3.17 -18.14 17.59
CA ARG A 39 4.07 -19.15 18.15
C ARG A 39 3.53 -19.79 19.41
N PRO A 40 3.92 -21.04 19.71
CA PRO A 40 3.49 -21.75 20.91
C PRO A 40 3.79 -20.98 22.22
N ASN A 41 4.89 -20.24 22.26
CA ASN A 41 5.33 -19.45 23.41
C ASN A 41 4.92 -17.96 23.32
N ALA A 42 4.06 -17.59 22.38
CA ALA A 42 3.63 -16.21 22.16
C ALA A 42 2.86 -15.59 23.34
N ARG A 43 2.39 -16.39 24.29
CA ARG A 43 1.63 -15.90 25.46
C ARG A 43 2.47 -15.07 26.44
N SER A 44 3.80 -15.11 26.36
CA SER A 44 4.69 -14.44 27.32
C SER A 44 5.49 -13.27 26.77
N HIS A 45 5.68 -13.16 25.45
CA HIS A 45 6.56 -12.15 24.85
C HIS A 45 5.98 -11.54 23.58
N GLY A 46 5.93 -10.19 23.53
CA GLY A 46 5.68 -9.42 22.32
C GLY A 46 6.98 -8.82 21.78
N HIS A 47 7.01 -8.51 20.50
CA HIS A 47 8.17 -7.88 19.85
C HIS A 47 7.81 -6.53 19.19
N LEU A 48 6.58 -6.06 19.35
CA LEU A 48 6.14 -4.73 18.93
C LEU A 48 6.24 -3.78 20.12
N TYR A 49 7.06 -2.78 19.98
CA TYR A 49 7.31 -1.74 20.96
C TYR A 49 6.61 -0.46 20.53
N ILE A 50 5.83 0.13 21.41
CA ILE A 50 5.07 1.37 21.21
C ILE A 50 5.58 2.39 22.20
N SER A 51 6.12 3.51 21.73
CA SER A 51 6.65 4.55 22.61
C SER A 51 5.53 5.22 23.41
N LYS A 52 5.73 5.43 24.72
CA LYS A 52 4.80 6.16 25.59
C LYS A 52 4.83 7.67 25.36
N THR A 53 5.94 8.19 24.86
CA THR A 53 6.19 9.65 24.74
C THR A 53 6.13 10.16 23.31
N ALA A 54 6.14 9.27 22.33
CA ALA A 54 6.04 9.62 20.91
C ALA A 54 5.05 8.69 20.19
N PRO A 55 4.27 9.18 19.21
CA PRO A 55 3.27 8.36 18.52
C PRO A 55 3.92 7.44 17.46
N VAL A 56 4.88 6.61 17.87
CA VAL A 56 5.61 5.69 16.99
C VAL A 56 5.66 4.29 17.54
N PHE A 57 5.80 3.31 16.66
CA PHE A 57 6.04 1.92 17.01
C PHE A 57 7.16 1.30 16.18
N HIS A 58 7.77 0.25 16.72
CA HIS A 58 8.76 -0.58 16.04
C HIS A 58 8.62 -2.04 16.46
N CYS A 59 8.68 -2.97 15.52
CA CYS A 59 8.74 -4.40 15.77
C CYS A 59 10.16 -4.92 15.56
N PHE A 60 10.83 -5.35 16.61
CA PHE A 60 12.19 -5.92 16.53
C PHE A 60 12.27 -7.28 15.84
N ARG A 61 11.13 -7.87 15.49
CA ARG A 61 11.12 -9.17 14.82
C ARG A 61 11.03 -9.07 13.30
N CYS A 62 10.17 -8.20 12.78
CA CYS A 62 9.97 -8.02 11.34
C CYS A 62 10.44 -6.64 10.85
N GLU A 63 11.05 -5.86 11.73
CA GLU A 63 11.58 -4.51 11.45
C GLU A 63 10.53 -3.50 10.97
N THR A 64 9.24 -3.86 11.04
CA THR A 64 8.17 -2.93 10.71
C THR A 64 8.13 -1.83 11.74
N SER A 65 8.18 -0.60 11.28
CA SER A 65 8.05 0.60 12.10
C SER A 65 7.11 1.59 11.47
N GLY A 66 6.57 2.50 12.26
CA GLY A 66 5.66 3.51 11.74
C GLY A 66 5.03 4.38 12.82
N HIS A 67 4.06 5.17 12.37
CA HIS A 67 3.29 6.04 13.25
C HIS A 67 2.18 5.26 13.96
N LEU A 68 1.96 5.52 15.26
CA LEU A 68 0.97 4.81 16.07
C LEU A 68 -0.44 4.86 15.50
N GLY A 69 -0.87 6.00 14.98
CA GLY A 69 -2.19 6.12 14.38
C GLY A 69 -2.41 5.20 13.17
N THR A 70 -1.33 4.85 12.44
CA THR A 70 -1.41 3.83 11.38
C THR A 70 -1.64 2.44 11.98
N LEU A 71 -0.90 2.10 13.04
CA LEU A 71 -1.09 0.84 13.75
C LEU A 71 -2.52 0.71 14.31
N LEU A 72 -3.03 1.77 14.92
CA LEU A 72 -4.38 1.79 15.50
C LEU A 72 -5.46 1.56 14.44
N ARG A 73 -5.36 2.21 13.28
CA ARG A 73 -6.27 1.96 12.16
C ARG A 73 -6.16 0.54 11.64
N ASP A 74 -4.95 0.05 11.44
CA ASP A 74 -4.72 -1.31 10.97
C ASP A 74 -5.29 -2.36 11.95
N LEU A 75 -5.44 -2.00 13.23
CA LEU A 75 -6.09 -2.82 14.26
C LEU A 75 -7.60 -2.58 14.38
N GLY A 76 -8.18 -1.60 13.67
CA GLY A 76 -9.61 -1.30 13.67
C GLY A 76 -10.06 -0.29 14.75
N PHE A 77 -9.15 0.55 15.26
CA PHE A 77 -9.54 1.65 16.15
C PHE A 77 -10.31 2.72 15.39
N SER A 78 -11.50 3.09 15.91
CA SER A 78 -12.49 3.89 15.18
C SER A 78 -12.65 5.33 15.68
N ASN A 79 -11.97 5.73 16.77
CA ASN A 79 -12.06 7.11 17.25
C ASN A 79 -11.20 8.04 16.40
N GLU A 80 -11.85 8.71 15.43
CA GLU A 80 -11.22 9.58 14.46
C GLU A 80 -10.63 10.87 15.07
N GLU A 81 -11.21 11.35 16.17
CA GLU A 81 -10.72 12.54 16.86
C GLU A 81 -9.34 12.28 17.47
N LEU A 82 -9.20 11.19 18.21
CA LEU A 82 -7.91 10.76 18.77
C LEU A 82 -6.89 10.42 17.68
N LEU A 83 -7.31 9.83 16.56
CA LEU A 83 -6.42 9.60 15.42
C LEU A 83 -5.91 10.91 14.79
N ARG A 84 -6.74 11.96 14.75
CA ARG A 84 -6.32 13.31 14.31
C ARG A 84 -5.31 13.93 15.28
N GLU A 85 -5.56 13.85 16.58
CA GLU A 85 -4.64 14.34 17.60
C GLU A 85 -3.27 13.68 17.53
N LEU A 86 -3.22 12.40 17.18
CA LEU A 86 -1.96 11.68 16.91
C LEU A 86 -1.22 12.19 15.67
N GLY A 87 -1.74 13.17 14.94
CA GLY A 87 -1.11 13.73 13.74
C GLY A 87 -1.27 12.88 12.47
N THR A 88 -2.19 11.92 12.47
CA THR A 88 -2.47 11.08 11.31
C THR A 88 -3.53 11.67 10.37
N SER A 89 -3.91 12.91 10.58
CA SER A 89 -5.04 13.60 9.94
C SER A 89 -4.92 13.82 8.41
N ARG A 90 -3.84 13.36 7.77
CA ARG A 90 -3.72 13.49 6.30
C ARG A 90 -4.59 12.51 5.51
N PHE A 91 -5.16 11.48 6.14
CA PHE A 91 -5.96 10.46 5.46
C PHE A 91 -7.47 10.71 5.46
N LEU A 92 -8.01 11.64 6.26
CA LEU A 92 -9.45 11.76 6.47
C LEU A 92 -10.10 13.04 5.95
N ASN A 93 -9.37 13.90 5.27
CA ASN A 93 -9.97 15.13 4.70
C ASN A 93 -10.72 14.93 3.37
N VAL A 94 -11.10 13.69 3.01
CA VAL A 94 -11.87 13.46 1.78
C VAL A 94 -13.38 13.49 2.01
N HIS A 95 -13.89 13.21 3.21
CA HIS A 95 -15.33 13.14 3.44
C HIS A 95 -16.03 14.38 4.00
N GLU A 96 -15.34 15.33 4.63
CA GLU A 96 -16.01 16.48 5.28
C GLU A 96 -15.92 17.84 4.55
N LYS A 97 -15.27 17.93 3.40
CA LYS A 97 -15.23 19.18 2.62
C LYS A 97 -16.15 19.23 1.41
N SER A 98 -17.21 18.42 1.37
CA SER A 98 -18.14 18.36 0.23
C SER A 98 -19.31 19.37 0.28
N VAL A 99 -19.31 20.35 1.16
CA VAL A 99 -20.34 21.40 1.20
C VAL A 99 -19.73 22.80 1.09
N ILE A 100 -18.87 23.03 0.13
CA ILE A 100 -18.56 24.39 -0.30
C ILE A 100 -18.38 24.43 -1.82
N LYS A 101 -19.39 25.02 -2.49
CA LYS A 101 -19.45 25.45 -3.90
C LYS A 101 -19.12 24.38 -4.95
N LYS A 102 -20.17 23.95 -5.69
CA LYS A 102 -20.09 23.31 -7.01
C LYS A 102 -19.33 24.18 -8.03
N LYS A 103 -18.00 24.24 -7.94
CA LYS A 103 -17.15 24.26 -9.11
C LYS A 103 -17.10 22.79 -9.56
N GLN A 104 -17.38 22.51 -10.84
CA GLN A 104 -17.12 21.19 -11.43
C GLN A 104 -15.73 20.75 -11.01
N LYS A 105 -15.66 19.74 -10.16
CA LYS A 105 -14.38 19.24 -9.66
C LYS A 105 -13.83 18.41 -10.80
N GLU A 106 -12.77 18.91 -11.43
CA GLU A 106 -12.00 18.18 -12.44
C GLU A 106 -11.71 16.77 -11.93
N SER A 107 -11.96 15.75 -12.73
CA SER A 107 -11.64 14.38 -12.33
C SER A 107 -10.12 14.23 -12.16
N ILE A 108 -9.69 13.25 -11.36
CA ILE A 108 -8.24 13.00 -11.18
C ILE A 108 -7.58 12.70 -12.52
N GLU A 109 -8.26 11.97 -13.39
CA GLU A 109 -7.77 11.64 -14.74
C GLU A 109 -7.62 12.89 -15.60
N GLU A 110 -8.59 13.80 -15.61
CA GLU A 110 -8.49 15.10 -16.31
C GLU A 110 -7.35 15.95 -15.75
N SER A 111 -7.17 16.00 -14.44
CA SER A 111 -6.05 16.68 -13.81
C SER A 111 -4.69 16.12 -14.25
N ILE A 112 -4.55 14.79 -14.36
CA ILE A 112 -3.35 14.14 -14.88
C ILE A 112 -3.14 14.46 -16.36
N ILE A 113 -4.18 14.38 -17.19
CA ILE A 113 -4.12 14.73 -18.61
C ILE A 113 -3.65 16.19 -18.77
N ASN A 114 -4.21 17.12 -18.03
CA ASN A 114 -3.84 18.52 -18.07
C ASN A 114 -2.39 18.78 -17.62
N ARG A 115 -1.90 18.06 -16.61
CA ARG A 115 -0.47 18.13 -16.21
C ARG A 115 0.43 17.61 -17.32
N ASN A 116 0.09 16.47 -17.91
CA ASN A 116 0.87 15.85 -18.96
C ASN A 116 0.92 16.73 -20.24
N ASN A 117 -0.18 17.36 -20.60
CA ASN A 117 -0.25 18.30 -21.72
C ASN A 117 0.61 19.54 -21.47
N ARG A 118 0.56 20.13 -20.27
CA ARG A 118 1.41 21.29 -19.92
C ARG A 118 2.89 20.92 -19.94
N PHE A 119 3.26 19.75 -19.38
CA PHE A 119 4.64 19.28 -19.41
C PHE A 119 5.13 19.04 -20.84
N SER A 120 4.29 18.42 -21.69
CA SER A 120 4.66 18.14 -23.09
C SER A 120 4.89 19.41 -23.92
N VAL A 121 4.18 20.50 -23.58
CA VAL A 121 4.36 21.82 -24.26
C VAL A 121 5.57 22.58 -23.69
N GLY A 122 5.76 22.50 -22.36
CA GLY A 122 6.81 23.28 -21.67
C GLY A 122 8.19 22.66 -21.70
N ASP A 123 8.31 21.33 -21.83
CA ASP A 123 9.59 20.60 -21.80
C ASP A 123 9.55 19.34 -22.70
N GLN A 124 9.48 19.58 -24.01
CA GLN A 124 9.33 18.52 -25.01
C GLN A 124 10.40 17.45 -24.93
N ALA A 125 11.66 17.82 -24.70
CA ALA A 125 12.77 16.86 -24.67
C ALA A 125 12.65 15.86 -23.51
N ASN A 126 12.30 16.36 -22.31
CA ASN A 126 12.08 15.50 -21.15
C ASN A 126 10.78 14.70 -21.29
N TYR A 127 9.78 15.25 -21.92
CA TYR A 127 8.54 14.53 -22.20
C TYR A 127 8.76 13.36 -23.16
N ILE A 128 9.59 13.51 -24.19
CA ILE A 128 9.97 12.40 -25.08
C ILE A 128 10.72 11.32 -24.29
N LYS A 129 11.68 11.69 -23.46
CA LYS A 129 12.41 10.72 -22.60
C LYS A 129 11.45 9.95 -21.68
N PHE A 130 10.51 10.65 -21.05
CA PHE A 130 9.49 10.05 -20.21
C PHE A 130 8.64 9.05 -20.99
N ARG A 131 8.08 9.45 -22.13
CA ARG A 131 7.26 8.56 -22.98
C ARG A 131 8.02 7.33 -23.41
N THR A 132 9.26 7.50 -23.88
CA THR A 132 10.13 6.38 -24.27
C THR A 132 10.30 5.41 -23.12
N TYR A 133 10.61 5.92 -21.91
CA TYR A 133 10.75 5.10 -20.74
C TYR A 133 9.46 4.33 -20.38
N ILE A 134 8.31 5.01 -20.38
CA ILE A 134 7.02 4.37 -20.07
C ILE A 134 6.69 3.29 -21.11
N PHE A 135 6.93 3.55 -22.41
CA PHE A 135 6.68 2.56 -23.46
C PHE A 135 7.62 1.34 -23.37
N GLN A 136 8.88 1.55 -22.98
CA GLN A 136 9.78 0.43 -22.69
C GLN A 136 9.30 -0.43 -21.51
N ARG A 137 8.72 0.19 -20.49
CA ARG A 137 8.25 -0.52 -19.28
C ARG A 137 6.87 -1.17 -19.45
N LEU A 138 5.96 -0.53 -20.14
CA LEU A 138 4.54 -0.92 -20.22
C LEU A 138 4.09 -1.33 -21.63
N GLY A 139 5.00 -1.31 -22.60
CA GLY A 139 4.70 -1.58 -24.01
C GLY A 139 4.13 -0.36 -24.75
N ASN A 140 4.25 -0.40 -26.08
CA ASN A 140 3.74 0.63 -26.97
C ASN A 140 2.22 0.79 -26.78
N TYR A 141 1.71 1.98 -27.08
CA TYR A 141 0.29 2.33 -26.98
C TYR A 141 -0.26 2.30 -25.53
N CYS A 142 0.60 2.43 -24.52
CA CYS A 142 0.15 2.57 -23.14
C CYS A 142 -0.46 3.96 -22.93
N ASP A 143 -1.75 4.00 -22.61
CA ASP A 143 -2.37 5.21 -22.07
C ASP A 143 -1.99 5.39 -20.61
N TYR A 144 -0.85 6.02 -20.36
CA TYR A 144 -0.32 6.24 -19.03
C TYR A 144 -1.15 7.21 -18.18
N ASN A 145 -2.01 8.05 -18.83
CA ASN A 145 -2.94 8.91 -18.10
C ASN A 145 -3.95 8.07 -17.32
N LYS A 146 -4.49 7.02 -17.95
CA LYS A 146 -5.39 6.07 -17.30
C LYS A 146 -4.79 5.44 -16.04
N TYR A 147 -3.47 5.29 -16.02
CA TYR A 147 -2.73 4.73 -14.87
C TYR A 147 -2.21 5.80 -13.93
N LEU A 148 -2.67 7.03 -14.06
CA LEU A 148 -2.35 8.17 -13.19
C LEU A 148 -0.85 8.42 -13.07
N ILE A 149 -0.16 8.31 -14.23
CA ILE A 149 1.30 8.54 -14.33
C ILE A 149 1.54 9.89 -14.98
N THR A 150 2.45 10.68 -14.40
CA THR A 150 2.82 11.99 -14.92
C THR A 150 4.34 12.20 -14.89
N PRO A 151 4.94 12.86 -15.90
CA PRO A 151 6.32 13.31 -15.81
C PRO A 151 6.43 14.47 -14.84
N GLU A 152 7.46 14.44 -14.00
CA GLU A 152 7.76 15.53 -13.05
C GLU A 152 9.28 15.69 -12.89
N ILE A 153 9.71 16.91 -12.58
CA ILE A 153 11.08 17.17 -12.15
C ILE A 153 11.08 17.25 -10.62
N ILE A 154 11.66 16.25 -9.97
CA ILE A 154 11.78 16.18 -8.51
C ILE A 154 13.26 16.20 -8.16
N SER A 155 13.69 17.16 -7.35
CA SER A 155 15.11 17.33 -6.97
C SER A 155 16.04 17.35 -8.19
N LYS A 156 15.66 18.07 -9.23
CA LYS A 156 16.38 18.19 -10.52
C LYS A 156 16.48 16.89 -11.34
N GLN A 157 15.72 15.86 -11.00
CA GLN A 157 15.70 14.59 -11.72
C GLN A 157 14.35 14.40 -12.42
N LEU A 158 14.41 13.94 -13.66
CA LEU A 158 13.19 13.56 -14.40
C LEU A 158 12.65 12.25 -13.86
N CYS A 159 11.38 12.28 -13.47
CA CYS A 159 10.69 11.18 -12.83
C CYS A 159 9.40 10.82 -13.55
N ALA A 160 9.01 9.56 -13.44
CA ALA A 160 7.64 9.12 -13.64
C ALA A 160 6.95 9.07 -12.26
N SER A 161 6.07 10.01 -11.99
CA SER A 161 5.32 10.10 -10.74
C SER A 161 4.01 9.35 -10.84
N PHE A 162 3.69 8.59 -9.81
CA PHE A 162 2.49 7.76 -9.72
C PHE A 162 1.57 8.32 -8.65
N TYR A 163 0.31 8.49 -9.02
CA TYR A 163 -0.76 8.93 -8.12
C TYR A 163 -1.76 7.80 -7.94
N ASN A 164 -2.46 7.76 -6.81
CA ASN A 164 -3.59 6.84 -6.67
C ASN A 164 -4.89 7.50 -7.14
N TYR A 165 -5.96 6.72 -7.22
CA TYR A 165 -7.27 7.20 -7.67
C TYR A 165 -7.84 8.33 -6.79
N GLU A 166 -7.37 8.50 -5.58
CA GLU A 166 -7.74 9.59 -4.69
C GLU A 166 -6.95 10.89 -4.95
N GLY A 167 -5.98 10.84 -5.87
CA GLY A 167 -5.11 11.97 -6.23
C GLY A 167 -3.91 12.16 -5.31
N ASN A 168 -3.62 11.19 -4.44
CA ASN A 168 -2.46 11.24 -3.57
C ASN A 168 -1.20 10.79 -4.32
N PHE A 169 -0.10 11.52 -4.13
CA PHE A 169 1.21 11.08 -4.61
C PHE A 169 1.64 9.82 -3.87
N VAL A 170 1.99 8.78 -4.62
CA VAL A 170 2.38 7.47 -4.08
C VAL A 170 3.90 7.30 -4.11
N THR A 171 4.49 7.44 -5.27
CA THR A 171 5.93 7.30 -5.50
C THR A 171 6.32 7.94 -6.82
N ALA A 172 7.62 8.18 -7.02
CA ALA A 172 8.15 8.54 -8.31
C ALA A 172 9.34 7.66 -8.67
N ARG A 173 9.37 7.18 -9.89
CA ARG A 173 10.51 6.45 -10.47
C ARG A 173 11.43 7.44 -11.17
N ILE A 174 12.69 7.51 -10.74
CA ILE A 174 13.72 8.28 -11.41
C ILE A 174 14.08 7.58 -12.73
N LEU A 175 13.99 8.29 -13.85
CA LEU A 175 14.21 7.70 -15.17
C LEU A 175 15.68 7.34 -15.42
N GLN A 176 16.59 8.21 -14.97
CA GLN A 176 18.04 8.06 -15.12
C GLN A 176 18.71 8.25 -13.75
N PRO A 177 18.67 7.23 -12.87
CA PRO A 177 19.24 7.35 -11.55
C PRO A 177 20.77 7.44 -11.63
N THR A 178 21.35 8.44 -10.98
CA THR A 178 22.81 8.63 -10.87
C THR A 178 23.42 7.83 -9.72
N ASN A 179 22.60 7.24 -8.88
CA ASN A 179 22.98 6.43 -7.73
C ASN A 179 22.04 5.21 -7.61
N ASN A 180 22.18 4.43 -6.53
CA ASN A 180 21.36 3.26 -6.27
C ASN A 180 19.88 3.59 -5.92
N TYR A 181 19.53 4.86 -5.69
CA TYR A 181 18.15 5.27 -5.40
C TYR A 181 17.36 5.39 -6.70
N ARG A 182 16.46 4.46 -6.89
CA ARG A 182 15.62 4.38 -8.09
C ARG A 182 14.23 4.98 -7.89
N TYR A 183 13.81 5.20 -6.65
CA TYR A 183 12.47 5.68 -6.30
C TYR A 183 12.53 6.78 -5.26
N ILE A 184 11.64 7.75 -5.44
CA ILE A 184 11.34 8.80 -4.46
C ILE A 184 10.01 8.42 -3.81
N ARG A 185 9.97 8.36 -2.49
CA ARG A 185 8.78 8.02 -1.71
C ARG A 185 8.43 9.14 -0.74
N ASN A 186 7.14 9.28 -0.40
CA ASN A 186 6.76 10.13 0.72
C ASN A 186 7.34 9.58 2.02
N GLN A 187 8.03 10.43 2.77
CA GLN A 187 8.52 10.06 4.09
C GLN A 187 7.31 9.94 5.05
N GLY A 188 7.22 8.81 5.75
CA GLY A 188 6.25 8.60 6.81
C GLY A 188 4.85 8.15 6.39
N VAL A 189 4.56 8.05 5.09
CA VAL A 189 3.26 7.59 4.59
C VAL A 189 3.45 6.54 3.52
N SER A 190 2.98 5.32 3.79
CA SER A 190 2.96 4.24 2.80
C SER A 190 1.60 4.26 2.09
N GLU A 191 1.49 5.06 1.04
CA GLU A 191 0.33 5.06 0.16
C GLU A 191 0.33 3.81 -0.71
N LEU A 192 -0.83 3.20 -0.91
CA LEU A 192 -1.00 2.17 -1.91
C LEU A 192 -1.22 2.80 -3.29
N TYR A 193 -0.59 2.22 -4.29
CA TYR A 193 -0.90 2.58 -5.68
C TYR A 193 -2.11 1.79 -6.17
N PHE A 194 -3.12 2.47 -6.64
CA PHE A 194 -4.26 1.94 -7.39
C PHE A 194 -4.81 3.02 -8.32
N PHE A 195 -5.20 2.63 -9.50
CA PHE A 195 -5.73 3.53 -10.54
C PHE A 195 -7.23 3.34 -10.80
N GLN A 196 -7.84 2.38 -10.13
CA GLN A 196 -9.26 2.07 -10.16
C GLN A 196 -9.96 2.70 -8.96
N LYS A 197 -11.23 3.09 -9.12
CA LYS A 197 -12.06 3.51 -7.97
C LYS A 197 -12.19 2.37 -6.97
N LEU A 198 -12.08 2.69 -5.68
CA LEU A 198 -12.33 1.73 -4.61
C LEU A 198 -13.84 1.41 -4.56
N ASP A 199 -14.21 0.25 -5.09
CA ASP A 199 -15.58 -0.25 -5.12
C ASP A 199 -15.59 -1.76 -4.87
N PHE A 200 -15.55 -2.13 -3.61
CA PHE A 200 -15.52 -3.53 -3.19
C PHE A 200 -16.89 -4.22 -3.20
N ASP A 201 -17.94 -3.54 -3.60
CA ASP A 201 -19.20 -4.20 -3.96
C ASP A 201 -19.09 -4.84 -5.34
N THR A 202 -18.40 -4.18 -6.26
CA THR A 202 -18.13 -4.67 -7.62
C THR A 202 -16.94 -5.62 -7.69
N TYR A 203 -15.82 -5.27 -7.03
CA TYR A 203 -14.60 -6.06 -7.08
C TYR A 203 -14.61 -7.17 -6.03
N LYS A 204 -14.58 -8.43 -6.46
CA LYS A 204 -14.47 -9.60 -5.57
C LYS A 204 -13.10 -10.28 -5.63
N ASP A 205 -12.32 -9.94 -6.63
CA ASP A 205 -10.93 -10.36 -6.82
C ASP A 205 -10.01 -9.16 -6.66
N ILE A 206 -8.94 -9.29 -5.89
CA ILE A 206 -7.99 -8.23 -5.56
C ILE A 206 -6.58 -8.75 -5.81
N VAL A 207 -5.88 -8.15 -6.74
CA VAL A 207 -4.47 -8.47 -7.05
C VAL A 207 -3.57 -7.46 -6.35
N ILE A 208 -2.60 -7.97 -5.60
CA ILE A 208 -1.59 -7.18 -4.88
C ILE A 208 -0.20 -7.54 -5.42
N THR A 209 0.52 -6.55 -5.93
CA THR A 209 1.88 -6.69 -6.46
C THR A 209 2.90 -5.93 -5.62
N GLU A 210 4.19 -6.22 -5.79
CA GLU A 210 5.28 -5.46 -5.16
C GLU A 210 5.49 -4.10 -5.84
N GLY A 211 5.44 -4.06 -7.17
CA GLY A 211 5.76 -2.88 -7.97
C GLY A 211 4.57 -2.31 -8.74
N VAL A 212 4.62 -1.00 -9.01
CA VAL A 212 3.59 -0.30 -9.80
C VAL A 212 3.52 -0.81 -11.23
N PHE A 213 4.69 -1.02 -11.86
CA PHE A 213 4.73 -1.50 -13.24
C PHE A 213 4.17 -2.92 -13.38
N ASP A 214 4.39 -3.78 -12.38
CA ASP A 214 3.86 -5.14 -12.36
C ASP A 214 2.34 -5.13 -12.20
N CYS A 215 1.83 -4.24 -11.36
CA CYS A 215 0.39 -3.99 -11.21
C CYS A 215 -0.26 -3.61 -12.54
N ILE A 216 0.32 -2.64 -13.27
CA ILE A 216 -0.21 -2.17 -14.56
C ILE A 216 -0.08 -3.26 -15.64
N LYS A 217 1.06 -3.96 -15.70
CA LYS A 217 1.26 -5.05 -16.67
C LYS A 217 0.24 -6.18 -16.46
N LEU A 218 0.02 -6.60 -15.23
CA LEU A 218 -0.98 -7.62 -14.91
C LEU A 218 -2.38 -7.20 -15.33
N TYR A 219 -2.77 -5.97 -15.04
CA TYR A 219 -4.06 -5.44 -15.50
C TYR A 219 -4.20 -5.45 -17.02
N ARG A 220 -3.13 -5.12 -17.76
CA ARG A 220 -3.18 -4.98 -19.24
C ARG A 220 -3.14 -6.31 -19.97
N PHE A 221 -2.37 -7.24 -19.48
CA PHE A 221 -1.93 -8.39 -20.27
C PHE A 221 -2.28 -9.75 -19.64
N SER A 222 -2.76 -9.79 -18.38
CA SER A 222 -3.07 -11.06 -17.74
C SER A 222 -4.52 -11.47 -17.98
N ASP A 223 -4.69 -12.67 -18.53
CA ASP A 223 -5.98 -13.36 -18.58
C ASP A 223 -6.21 -14.24 -17.33
N LYS A 224 -5.26 -14.25 -16.40
CA LYS A 224 -5.28 -15.08 -15.20
C LYS A 224 -6.38 -14.70 -14.23
N PHE A 225 -6.74 -13.41 -14.19
CA PHE A 225 -7.70 -12.86 -13.23
C PHE A 225 -8.97 -12.39 -13.93
N PRO A 226 -10.14 -12.43 -13.23
CA PRO A 226 -11.40 -11.92 -13.78
C PRO A 226 -11.30 -10.46 -14.23
N LYS A 227 -12.11 -10.05 -15.22
CA LYS A 227 -12.10 -8.67 -15.75
C LYS A 227 -12.45 -7.60 -14.71
N ASN A 228 -13.26 -7.96 -13.70
CA ASN A 228 -13.67 -7.08 -12.61
C ASN A 228 -12.77 -7.25 -11.37
N THR A 229 -11.47 -7.38 -11.58
CA THR A 229 -10.46 -7.47 -10.53
C THR A 229 -9.94 -6.07 -10.17
N PHE A 230 -9.76 -5.82 -8.88
CA PHE A 230 -9.08 -4.64 -8.37
C PHE A 230 -7.57 -4.89 -8.28
N TYR A 231 -6.77 -3.95 -8.79
CA TYR A 231 -5.31 -4.07 -8.83
C TYR A 231 -4.65 -2.99 -7.96
N THR A 232 -3.69 -3.40 -7.13
CA THR A 232 -2.92 -2.50 -6.27
C THR A 232 -1.46 -2.92 -6.14
N ALA A 233 -0.58 -1.94 -5.90
CA ALA A 233 0.82 -2.20 -5.59
C ALA A 233 1.20 -1.65 -4.22
N ILE A 234 2.01 -2.41 -3.47
CA ILE A 234 2.39 -2.10 -2.08
C ILE A 234 3.74 -1.39 -1.95
N LEU A 235 4.48 -1.23 -3.04
CA LEU A 235 5.80 -0.60 -3.09
C LEU A 235 6.83 -1.22 -2.14
N GLY A 236 6.79 -2.52 -1.97
CA GLY A 236 7.68 -3.25 -1.08
C GLY A 236 7.23 -4.68 -0.85
N LYS A 237 7.69 -5.30 0.23
CA LYS A 237 7.48 -6.73 0.50
C LYS A 237 6.51 -7.01 1.66
N ASN A 238 5.85 -5.99 2.22
CA ASN A 238 5.00 -6.15 3.40
C ASN A 238 3.53 -6.46 3.04
N TYR A 239 3.29 -7.58 2.38
CA TYR A 239 1.96 -8.09 2.05
C TYR A 239 1.05 -8.27 3.30
N PRO A 240 1.53 -8.81 4.44
CA PRO A 240 0.68 -8.98 5.60
C PRO A 240 0.04 -7.69 6.10
N ARG A 241 0.79 -6.58 6.10
CA ARG A 241 0.27 -5.27 6.50
C ARG A 241 -0.86 -4.82 5.57
N THR A 242 -0.67 -4.95 4.27
CA THR A 242 -1.67 -4.55 3.27
C THR A 242 -2.92 -5.42 3.36
N VAL A 243 -2.78 -6.73 3.47
CA VAL A 243 -3.92 -7.65 3.64
C VAL A 243 -4.69 -7.33 4.93
N ASN A 244 -3.98 -7.07 6.04
CA ASN A 244 -4.61 -6.70 7.30
C ASN A 244 -5.38 -5.38 7.19
N TRP A 245 -4.79 -4.36 6.56
CA TRP A 245 -5.45 -3.08 6.32
C TRP A 245 -6.69 -3.23 5.42
N LEU A 246 -6.57 -3.92 4.29
CA LEU A 246 -7.71 -4.17 3.39
C LEU A 246 -8.87 -4.82 4.13
N LEU A 247 -8.62 -5.90 4.87
CA LEU A 247 -9.65 -6.69 5.53
C LEU A 247 -10.30 -5.97 6.73
N ASN A 248 -9.58 -5.10 7.41
CA ASN A 248 -10.11 -4.38 8.57
C ASN A 248 -10.80 -3.06 8.20
N THR A 249 -10.38 -2.40 7.11
CA THR A 249 -10.78 -1.00 6.89
C THR A 249 -11.46 -0.76 5.54
N GLN A 250 -11.24 -1.60 4.53
CA GLN A 250 -11.68 -1.32 3.17
C GLN A 250 -12.71 -2.29 2.63
N ILE A 251 -12.58 -3.56 2.99
CA ILE A 251 -13.39 -4.63 2.41
C ILE A 251 -14.52 -4.99 3.36
N PRO A 252 -15.80 -4.92 2.93
CA PRO A 252 -16.93 -5.43 3.72
C PRO A 252 -16.78 -6.93 4.01
N ILE A 253 -17.43 -7.42 5.07
CA ILE A 253 -17.47 -8.85 5.34
C ILE A 253 -18.16 -9.56 4.18
N GLY A 254 -17.47 -10.50 3.54
CA GLY A 254 -18.00 -11.19 2.35
C GLY A 254 -16.99 -12.16 1.74
N LYS A 255 -17.34 -12.67 0.54
CA LYS A 255 -16.45 -13.55 -0.23
C LYS A 255 -15.54 -12.72 -1.11
N TYR A 256 -14.22 -12.85 -0.90
CA TYR A 256 -13.19 -12.20 -1.69
C TYR A 256 -12.05 -13.17 -1.98
N ASN A 257 -11.41 -12.98 -3.14
CA ASN A 257 -10.17 -13.66 -3.49
C ASN A 257 -9.05 -12.62 -3.50
N ILE A 258 -8.06 -12.77 -2.66
CA ILE A 258 -6.86 -11.92 -2.64
C ILE A 258 -5.72 -12.70 -3.27
N HIS A 259 -5.18 -12.14 -4.34
CA HIS A 259 -4.12 -12.72 -5.15
C HIS A 259 -2.82 -11.95 -4.89
N LEU A 260 -1.87 -12.59 -4.20
CA LEU A 260 -0.56 -12.01 -3.90
C LEU A 260 0.42 -12.41 -5.00
N VAL A 261 0.92 -11.45 -5.74
CA VAL A 261 1.90 -11.68 -6.81
C VAL A 261 3.28 -11.22 -6.33
N PHE A 262 4.17 -12.17 -6.12
CA PHE A 262 5.50 -11.94 -5.58
C PHE A 262 6.53 -11.80 -6.70
N ASP A 263 7.52 -10.94 -6.49
CA ASP A 263 8.71 -10.92 -7.36
C ASP A 263 9.50 -12.23 -7.16
N ASN A 264 10.23 -12.65 -8.18
CA ASN A 264 11.00 -13.89 -8.12
C ASN A 264 12.12 -13.88 -7.10
N ASP A 265 12.68 -12.71 -6.81
CA ASP A 265 13.72 -12.53 -5.80
C ASP A 265 13.17 -12.53 -4.36
N ASN A 266 11.83 -12.58 -4.19
CA ASN A 266 11.21 -12.58 -2.88
C ASN A 266 11.36 -13.95 -2.19
N LYS A 267 12.48 -14.11 -1.46
CA LYS A 267 12.78 -15.33 -0.69
C LYS A 267 11.80 -15.59 0.47
N LEU A 268 11.05 -14.58 0.89
CA LEU A 268 10.15 -14.66 2.04
C LEU A 268 8.69 -14.93 1.65
N TYR A 269 8.42 -15.22 0.38
CA TYR A 269 7.04 -15.39 -0.12
C TYR A 269 6.24 -16.45 0.65
N LYS A 270 6.82 -17.61 0.97
CA LYS A 270 6.15 -18.66 1.74
C LYS A 270 5.70 -18.18 3.12
N ARG A 271 6.56 -17.40 3.79
CA ARG A 271 6.25 -16.81 5.08
C ARG A 271 5.14 -15.76 4.95
N SER A 272 5.25 -14.87 3.96
CA SER A 272 4.22 -13.86 3.70
C SER A 272 2.86 -14.50 3.41
N MET A 273 2.82 -15.55 2.58
CA MET A 273 1.61 -16.32 2.30
C MET A 273 0.99 -16.93 3.55
N PHE A 274 1.81 -17.59 4.38
CA PHE A 274 1.35 -18.18 5.64
C PHE A 274 0.71 -17.14 6.56
N ILE A 275 1.36 -15.99 6.73
CA ILE A 275 0.86 -14.91 7.61
C ILE A 275 -0.42 -14.29 7.02
N CYS A 276 -0.47 -14.02 5.73
CA CYS A 276 -1.66 -13.48 5.07
C CYS A 276 -2.88 -14.41 5.20
N ARG A 277 -2.70 -15.71 4.98
CA ARG A 277 -3.76 -16.72 5.18
C ARG A 277 -4.26 -16.76 6.63
N LYS A 278 -3.37 -16.60 7.61
CA LYS A 278 -3.76 -16.53 9.04
C LYS A 278 -4.54 -15.26 9.35
N ILE A 279 -4.13 -14.12 8.81
CA ILE A 279 -4.86 -12.84 8.94
C ILE A 279 -6.25 -12.99 8.32
N GLY A 280 -6.34 -13.49 7.08
CA GLY A 280 -7.61 -13.71 6.39
C GLY A 280 -8.56 -14.59 7.18
N GLY A 281 -8.10 -15.77 7.62
CA GLY A 281 -8.92 -16.71 8.40
C GLY A 281 -9.39 -16.15 9.75
N ARG A 282 -8.64 -15.21 10.36
CA ARG A 282 -9.03 -14.56 11.62
C ARG A 282 -10.07 -13.48 11.41
N ILE A 283 -9.91 -12.63 10.38
CA ILE A 283 -10.75 -11.45 10.18
C ILE A 283 -12.01 -11.80 9.38
N ASN A 284 -11.85 -12.56 8.31
CA ASN A 284 -12.95 -12.93 7.42
C ASN A 284 -12.72 -14.33 6.83
N ARG A 285 -13.40 -15.34 7.39
CA ARG A 285 -13.27 -16.76 6.98
C ARG A 285 -13.68 -17.04 5.52
N ASN A 286 -14.38 -16.12 4.88
CA ASN A 286 -14.82 -16.25 3.50
C ASN A 286 -13.80 -15.69 2.49
N VAL A 287 -12.66 -15.17 2.96
CA VAL A 287 -11.58 -14.68 2.11
C VAL A 287 -10.64 -15.82 1.75
N LYS A 288 -10.39 -15.99 0.44
CA LYS A 288 -9.35 -16.88 -0.07
C LYS A 288 -8.11 -16.07 -0.41
N ILE A 289 -6.94 -16.57 -0.02
CA ILE A 289 -5.66 -15.92 -0.30
C ILE A 289 -4.78 -16.87 -1.08
N ASN A 290 -4.51 -16.51 -2.34
CA ASN A 290 -3.71 -17.25 -3.29
C ASN A 290 -2.39 -16.54 -3.55
N GLY A 291 -1.33 -17.26 -3.82
CA GLY A 291 -0.02 -16.72 -4.15
C GLY A 291 0.39 -17.07 -5.56
N TYR A 292 1.12 -16.17 -6.21
CA TYR A 292 1.60 -16.34 -7.58
C TYR A 292 3.04 -15.88 -7.71
N LYS A 293 3.79 -16.55 -8.57
CA LYS A 293 5.12 -16.12 -9.00
C LYS A 293 5.23 -16.15 -10.53
N PRO A 294 6.06 -15.27 -11.11
CA PRO A 294 6.41 -15.37 -12.53
C PRO A 294 7.17 -16.65 -12.82
N VAL A 295 6.79 -17.37 -13.89
CA VAL A 295 7.43 -18.64 -14.30
C VAL A 295 8.70 -18.40 -15.10
N LEU A 296 8.74 -17.33 -15.89
CA LEU A 296 9.86 -17.00 -16.77
C LEU A 296 10.36 -15.58 -16.52
N LEU A 297 11.65 -15.47 -16.47
CA LEU A 297 12.37 -14.26 -16.23
C LEU A 297 13.51 -14.12 -17.20
N ASN A 298 13.23 -13.50 -18.26
CA ASN A 298 14.20 -12.58 -18.82
C ASN A 298 13.65 -11.20 -18.62
N ASP A 299 14.46 -10.30 -18.09
CA ASP A 299 14.18 -8.89 -17.81
C ASP A 299 13.91 -8.07 -19.10
N THR A 300 13.47 -8.74 -20.16
CA THR A 300 13.28 -8.24 -21.53
C THR A 300 11.90 -7.61 -21.77
N GLY A 301 11.09 -7.42 -20.73
CA GLY A 301 9.79 -6.76 -20.90
C GLY A 301 8.64 -7.67 -21.34
N GLU A 302 8.89 -8.97 -21.54
CA GLU A 302 7.82 -9.92 -21.80
C GLU A 302 6.97 -10.13 -20.55
N PHE A 303 5.67 -10.34 -20.76
CA PHE A 303 4.73 -10.57 -19.68
C PHE A 303 4.97 -11.94 -19.07
N PRO A 304 5.26 -12.05 -17.77
CA PRO A 304 5.53 -13.35 -17.16
C PRO A 304 4.25 -14.16 -17.03
N PHE A 305 4.30 -15.43 -17.41
CA PHE A 305 3.27 -16.38 -17.01
C PHE A 305 3.31 -16.53 -15.49
N LEU A 306 2.13 -16.59 -14.86
CA LEU A 306 2.00 -16.76 -13.43
C LEU A 306 1.68 -18.20 -13.08
N GLU A 307 2.49 -18.81 -12.22
CA GLU A 307 2.13 -20.05 -11.54
C GLU A 307 1.58 -19.78 -10.15
N GLU A 308 0.62 -20.59 -9.72
CA GLU A 308 0.08 -20.57 -8.36
C GLU A 308 1.01 -21.33 -7.42
N ILE A 309 1.25 -20.80 -6.21
CA ILE A 309 2.17 -21.34 -5.21
C ILE A 309 1.51 -21.55 -3.85
#